data_829612b16811693fc2bfe13c04aad820
#
_entry.id   829612b16811693fc2bfe13c04aad820
#
_cell.length_a   1.000
_cell.length_b   1.000
_cell.length_c   1.000
_cell.angle_alpha   90.00
_cell.angle_beta   90.00
_cell.angle_gamma   90.00
#
_symmetry.space_group_name_H-M   'P 1'
#
loop_
_entity.id
_entity.type
_entity.pdbx_description
1 polymer ?
#
loop_
_entity_poly.entity_id
_entity_poly.type
_entity_poly.pdbx_seq_one_letter_code
_entity_poly.pdbx_strand_id
1 'polypeptide(L)'
;MKRMFAAAIDQARGTPYQWDDGWGGYAERFASREGQFIAANSLAALGNAKLGYEVRYDKCKCDGLWPRTRHAFIRNLVTYDRSEEHLHPQWALYGGAFGGGMISTAWKPGSHNAFAEGGQAAVEQVGWGTLLNFFTEFSREINRKQGVK
;
A
#
# COMPACT_ATOMS: atom_id res chain seq x y z
N MET A 1 1.93 6.77 9.52
CA MET A 1 3.40 6.65 9.32
C MET A 1 3.79 6.45 7.86
N LYS A 2 3.30 5.40 7.13
CA LYS A 2 3.63 5.15 5.70
C LYS A 2 3.53 6.42 4.82
N ARG A 3 2.44 7.18 4.94
CA ARG A 3 2.15 8.36 4.11
C ARG A 3 3.06 9.55 4.42
N MET A 4 3.42 9.72 5.68
CA MET A 4 4.40 10.73 6.11
C MET A 4 5.77 10.43 5.51
N PHE A 5 6.21 9.16 5.53
CA PHE A 5 7.46 8.75 4.89
C PHE A 5 7.42 8.94 3.37
N ALA A 6 6.31 8.58 2.72
CA ALA A 6 6.16 8.78 1.28
C ALA A 6 6.22 10.27 0.92
N ALA A 7 5.53 11.14 1.67
CA ALA A 7 5.59 12.59 1.46
C ALA A 7 7.01 13.15 1.72
N ALA A 8 7.73 12.63 2.72
CA ALA A 8 9.11 13.02 2.99
C ALA A 8 10.07 12.59 1.85
N ILE A 9 9.86 11.42 1.26
CA ILE A 9 10.61 10.96 0.09
C ILE A 9 10.31 11.86 -1.13
N ASP A 10 9.04 12.19 -1.37
CA ASP A 10 8.63 13.10 -2.44
C ASP A 10 9.25 14.50 -2.23
N GLN A 11 9.29 14.99 -1.00
CA GLN A 11 9.95 16.24 -0.63
C GLN A 11 11.45 16.19 -0.93
N ALA A 12 12.13 15.13 -0.50
CA ALA A 12 13.57 14.96 -0.73
C ALA A 12 13.94 14.84 -2.22
N ARG A 13 12.98 14.37 -3.05
CA ARG A 13 13.13 14.27 -4.50
C ARG A 13 12.67 15.53 -5.25
N GLY A 14 12.09 16.51 -4.56
CA GLY A 14 11.48 17.69 -5.17
C GLY A 14 10.34 17.35 -6.14
N THR A 15 9.54 16.31 -5.84
CA THR A 15 8.44 15.88 -6.73
C THR A 15 7.07 16.01 -6.05
N PRO A 16 6.08 16.57 -6.73
CA PRO A 16 6.18 17.33 -7.98
C PRO A 16 6.98 18.63 -7.79
N TYR A 17 7.75 19.02 -8.80
CA TYR A 17 8.62 20.21 -8.74
C TYR A 17 7.87 21.55 -8.66
N GLN A 18 6.55 21.54 -8.95
CA GLN A 18 5.69 22.71 -8.85
C GLN A 18 5.31 23.06 -7.40
N TRP A 19 5.51 22.15 -6.47
CA TRP A 19 5.29 22.39 -5.05
C TRP A 19 6.58 22.85 -4.37
N ASP A 20 6.44 23.83 -3.49
CA ASP A 20 7.54 24.42 -2.76
C ASP A 20 8.35 23.37 -1.95
N ASP A 21 9.63 23.67 -1.69
CA ASP A 21 10.51 22.82 -0.89
C ASP A 21 10.38 23.06 0.63
N GLY A 22 9.54 24.02 1.02
CA GLY A 22 9.26 24.34 2.42
C GLY A 22 8.18 23.45 3.07
N TRP A 23 7.77 23.85 4.26
CA TRP A 23 6.70 23.16 5.02
C TRP A 23 5.35 23.17 4.27
N GLY A 24 5.08 24.20 3.49
CA GLY A 24 3.89 24.27 2.62
C GLY A 24 3.88 23.13 1.61
N GLY A 25 4.95 22.98 0.85
CA GLY A 25 5.07 21.92 -0.14
C GLY A 25 5.06 20.51 0.48
N TYR A 26 5.62 20.33 1.69
CA TYR A 26 5.46 19.06 2.41
C TYR A 26 4.00 18.77 2.76
N ALA A 27 3.25 19.78 3.22
CA ALA A 27 1.84 19.64 3.55
C ALA A 27 0.99 19.28 2.31
N GLU A 28 1.29 19.88 1.16
CA GLU A 28 0.65 19.56 -0.12
C GLU A 28 0.93 18.13 -0.57
N ARG A 29 2.19 17.70 -0.48
CA ARG A 29 2.59 16.30 -0.77
C ARG A 29 1.90 15.32 0.17
N PHE A 30 1.86 15.62 1.45
CA PHE A 30 1.17 14.79 2.44
C PHE A 30 -0.34 14.71 2.18
N ALA A 31 -1.01 15.85 1.95
CA ALA A 31 -2.43 15.89 1.63
C ALA A 31 -2.75 15.12 0.34
N SER A 32 -1.90 15.25 -0.68
CA SER A 32 -2.01 14.48 -1.93
C SER A 32 -1.91 12.97 -1.69
N ARG A 33 -0.95 12.53 -0.87
CA ARG A 33 -0.79 11.12 -0.50
C ARG A 33 -1.98 10.59 0.33
N GLU A 34 -2.56 11.41 1.20
CA GLU A 34 -3.80 11.07 1.93
C GLU A 34 -4.98 10.94 0.98
N GLY A 35 -5.19 11.89 0.07
CA GLY A 35 -6.26 11.82 -0.92
C GLY A 35 -6.16 10.58 -1.82
N GLN A 36 -4.97 10.29 -2.34
CA GLN A 36 -4.69 9.09 -3.12
C GLN A 36 -4.99 7.81 -2.31
N PHE A 37 -4.58 7.78 -1.04
CA PHE A 37 -4.84 6.64 -0.15
C PHE A 37 -6.33 6.43 0.09
N ILE A 38 -7.10 7.48 0.36
CA ILE A 38 -8.55 7.40 0.56
C ILE A 38 -9.21 6.85 -0.71
N ALA A 39 -8.91 7.40 -1.88
CA ALA A 39 -9.44 6.94 -3.15
C ALA A 39 -9.10 5.45 -3.40
N ALA A 40 -7.83 5.08 -3.24
CA ALA A 40 -7.36 3.70 -3.46
C ALA A 40 -8.05 2.70 -2.51
N ASN A 41 -8.17 3.02 -1.23
CA ASN A 41 -8.81 2.13 -0.26
C ASN A 41 -10.33 2.05 -0.45
N SER A 42 -10.98 3.13 -0.84
CA SER A 42 -12.41 3.11 -1.17
C SER A 42 -12.68 2.18 -2.35
N LEU A 43 -11.90 2.29 -3.41
CA LEU A 43 -12.00 1.39 -4.58
C LEU A 43 -11.68 -0.06 -4.22
N ALA A 44 -10.63 -0.30 -3.44
CA ALA A 44 -10.26 -1.63 -2.99
C ALA A 44 -11.35 -2.24 -2.09
N ALA A 45 -11.94 -1.46 -1.19
CA ALA A 45 -13.03 -1.91 -0.33
C ALA A 45 -14.28 -2.32 -1.13
N LEU A 46 -14.66 -1.51 -2.12
CA LEU A 46 -15.76 -1.83 -3.04
C LEU A 46 -15.46 -3.10 -3.84
N GLY A 47 -14.23 -3.23 -4.36
CA GLY A 47 -13.78 -4.42 -5.07
C GLY A 47 -13.80 -5.67 -4.20
N ASN A 48 -13.27 -5.61 -2.98
CA ASN A 48 -13.28 -6.72 -2.01
C ASN A 48 -14.69 -7.13 -1.64
N ALA A 49 -15.59 -6.16 -1.41
CA ALA A 49 -16.99 -6.45 -1.10
C ALA A 49 -17.71 -7.17 -2.26
N LYS A 50 -17.43 -6.74 -3.50
CA LYS A 50 -18.05 -7.32 -4.70
C LYS A 50 -17.47 -8.68 -5.06
N LEU A 51 -16.17 -8.90 -4.86
CA LEU A 51 -15.46 -10.13 -5.22
C LEU A 51 -15.43 -11.16 -4.07
N GLY A 52 -15.93 -10.81 -2.88
CA GLY A 52 -15.93 -11.71 -1.72
C GLY A 52 -14.55 -11.97 -1.11
N TYR A 53 -13.57 -11.10 -1.35
CA TYR A 53 -12.19 -11.33 -0.90
C TYR A 53 -12.02 -11.17 0.61
N GLU A 54 -11.17 -12.02 1.19
CA GLU A 54 -10.72 -11.92 2.59
C GLU A 54 -9.70 -10.80 2.72
N VAL A 55 -10.03 -9.78 3.54
CA VAL A 55 -9.15 -8.61 3.75
C VAL A 55 -8.10 -8.88 4.82
N ARG A 56 -8.30 -9.92 5.64
CA ARG A 56 -7.45 -10.22 6.79
C ARG A 56 -6.15 -10.87 6.37
N TYR A 57 -5.03 -10.36 6.88
CA TYR A 57 -3.73 -11.01 6.74
C TYR A 57 -3.60 -12.18 7.71
N ASP A 58 -3.42 -13.39 7.18
CA ASP A 58 -3.14 -14.58 7.97
C ASP A 58 -1.63 -14.76 8.13
N LYS A 59 -1.18 -14.82 9.40
CA LYS A 59 0.23 -15.06 9.71
C LYS A 59 0.63 -16.48 9.35
N CYS A 60 1.86 -16.61 8.86
CA CYS A 60 2.43 -17.94 8.62
C CYS A 60 2.54 -18.73 9.93
N LYS A 61 2.12 -19.99 9.88
CA LYS A 61 2.36 -20.97 10.94
C LYS A 61 3.68 -21.71 10.73
N CYS A 62 4.57 -21.15 9.89
CA CYS A 62 5.84 -21.74 9.50
C CYS A 62 6.99 -21.22 10.39
N ASP A 63 8.03 -22.05 10.56
CA ASP A 63 9.24 -21.72 11.28
C ASP A 63 10.34 -21.26 10.34
N GLY A 64 11.16 -20.31 10.81
CA GLY A 64 12.29 -19.78 10.09
C GLY A 64 12.02 -18.47 9.36
N LEU A 65 13.10 -17.73 9.12
CA LEU A 65 13.04 -16.38 8.51
C LEU A 65 12.56 -16.44 7.05
N TRP A 66 13.14 -17.34 6.27
CA TRP A 66 12.89 -17.41 4.82
C TRP A 66 11.45 -17.85 4.47
N PRO A 67 10.88 -18.93 5.04
CA PRO A 67 9.49 -19.29 4.77
C PRO A 67 8.50 -18.16 5.12
N ARG A 68 8.72 -17.49 6.25
CA ARG A 68 7.86 -16.39 6.72
C ARG A 68 7.97 -15.15 5.82
N THR A 69 9.18 -14.79 5.38
CA THR A 69 9.38 -13.69 4.43
C THR A 69 8.71 -13.98 3.09
N ARG A 70 8.89 -15.19 2.57
CA ARG A 70 8.21 -15.64 1.35
C ARG A 70 6.69 -15.59 1.50
N HIS A 71 6.15 -16.02 2.63
CA HIS A 71 4.72 -15.94 2.92
C HIS A 71 4.23 -14.50 2.91
N ALA A 72 4.92 -13.57 3.59
CA ALA A 72 4.58 -12.16 3.62
C ALA A 72 4.52 -11.55 2.21
N PHE A 73 5.45 -11.93 1.33
CA PHE A 73 5.45 -11.48 -0.07
C PHE A 73 4.28 -12.07 -0.85
N ILE A 74 4.10 -13.39 -0.79
CA ILE A 74 3.03 -14.07 -1.55
C ILE A 74 1.65 -13.57 -1.12
N ARG A 75 1.42 -13.41 0.20
CA ARG A 75 0.14 -12.92 0.74
C ARG A 75 -0.15 -11.46 0.40
N ASN A 76 0.84 -10.70 -0.06
CA ASN A 76 0.61 -9.39 -0.65
C ASN A 76 0.03 -9.49 -2.07
N LEU A 77 0.38 -10.54 -2.81
CA LEU A 77 -0.05 -10.73 -4.20
C LEU A 77 -1.38 -11.50 -4.33
N VAL A 78 -1.66 -12.39 -3.37
CA VAL A 78 -2.82 -13.29 -3.41
C VAL A 78 -3.63 -13.20 -2.12
N THR A 79 -4.93 -13.42 -2.24
CA THR A 79 -5.87 -13.49 -1.13
C THR A 79 -6.79 -14.69 -1.27
N TYR A 80 -7.51 -15.04 -0.18
CA TYR A 80 -8.54 -16.07 -0.23
C TYR A 80 -9.89 -15.48 -0.61
N ASP A 81 -10.68 -16.26 -1.33
CA ASP A 81 -12.11 -16.06 -1.43
C ASP A 81 -12.80 -16.63 -0.18
N ARG A 82 -13.75 -15.90 0.39
CA ARG A 82 -14.52 -16.33 1.56
C ARG A 82 -15.42 -17.54 1.28
N SER A 83 -15.84 -17.73 0.03
CA SER A 83 -16.80 -18.78 -0.35
C SER A 83 -16.15 -20.09 -0.71
N GLU A 84 -14.94 -20.08 -1.26
CA GLU A 84 -14.32 -21.24 -1.90
C GLU A 84 -12.98 -21.66 -1.28
N GLU A 85 -12.44 -20.88 -0.33
CA GLU A 85 -11.10 -21.07 0.26
C GLU A 85 -9.95 -21.12 -0.77
N HIS A 86 -10.21 -20.68 -2.01
CA HIS A 86 -9.22 -20.65 -3.07
C HIS A 86 -8.38 -19.37 -3.06
N LEU A 87 -7.14 -19.49 -3.52
CA LEU A 87 -6.22 -18.37 -3.68
C LEU A 87 -6.51 -17.65 -4.99
N HIS A 88 -6.79 -16.35 -4.89
CA HIS A 88 -6.96 -15.45 -6.02
C HIS A 88 -5.95 -14.31 -5.98
N PRO A 89 -5.53 -13.77 -7.14
CA PRO A 89 -4.77 -12.52 -7.16
C PRO A 89 -5.56 -11.39 -6.50
N GLN A 90 -4.89 -10.49 -5.80
CA GLN A 90 -5.53 -9.36 -5.10
C GLN A 90 -5.98 -8.25 -6.07
N TRP A 91 -6.85 -8.57 -7.01
CA TRP A 91 -7.34 -7.62 -8.03
C TRP A 91 -7.95 -6.36 -7.41
N ALA A 92 -8.69 -6.49 -6.33
CA ALA A 92 -9.32 -5.35 -5.65
C ALA A 92 -8.26 -4.41 -5.05
N LEU A 93 -7.21 -4.95 -4.43
CA LEU A 93 -6.13 -4.16 -3.84
C LEU A 93 -5.33 -3.41 -4.91
N TYR A 94 -4.91 -4.10 -5.96
CA TYR A 94 -4.10 -3.51 -7.02
C TYR A 94 -4.92 -2.63 -7.95
N GLY A 95 -6.16 -3.01 -8.24
CA GLY A 95 -7.10 -2.18 -9.00
C GLY A 95 -7.45 -0.90 -8.23
N GLY A 96 -7.63 -1.00 -6.91
CA GLY A 96 -7.82 0.15 -6.04
C GLY A 96 -6.61 1.08 -6.02
N ALA A 97 -5.40 0.54 -5.88
CA ALA A 97 -4.17 1.31 -5.93
C ALA A 97 -3.99 2.01 -7.29
N PHE A 98 -4.20 1.28 -8.37
CA PHE A 98 -4.13 1.81 -9.73
C PHE A 98 -5.15 2.93 -9.95
N GLY A 99 -6.42 2.70 -9.60
CA GLY A 99 -7.49 3.69 -9.73
C GLY A 99 -7.25 4.92 -8.86
N GLY A 100 -6.77 4.73 -7.62
CA GLY A 100 -6.40 5.83 -6.72
C GLY A 100 -5.24 6.67 -7.27
N GLY A 101 -4.25 6.03 -7.91
CA GLY A 101 -3.19 6.70 -8.64
C GLY A 101 -3.71 7.53 -9.80
N MET A 102 -4.60 6.97 -10.62
CA MET A 102 -5.24 7.69 -11.71
C MET A 102 -6.03 8.92 -11.22
N ILE A 103 -6.85 8.74 -10.18
CA ILE A 103 -7.67 9.81 -9.60
C ILE A 103 -6.78 10.93 -9.04
N SER A 104 -5.61 10.60 -8.50
CA SER A 104 -4.68 11.59 -7.93
C SER A 104 -4.19 12.61 -8.95
N THR A 105 -4.24 12.32 -10.25
CA THR A 105 -3.87 13.26 -11.30
C THR A 105 -4.77 14.50 -11.35
N ALA A 106 -5.98 14.39 -10.78
CA ALA A 106 -6.93 15.51 -10.75
C ALA A 106 -6.45 16.71 -9.89
N TRP A 107 -5.56 16.46 -8.92
CA TRP A 107 -5.03 17.51 -8.04
C TRP A 107 -3.50 17.62 -8.03
N LYS A 108 -2.81 16.67 -8.66
CA LYS A 108 -1.36 16.59 -8.67
C LYS A 108 -0.81 17.41 -9.85
N PRO A 109 -0.08 18.50 -9.63
CA PRO A 109 0.42 19.33 -10.72
C PRO A 109 1.46 18.57 -11.54
N GLY A 110 1.49 18.83 -12.84
CA GLY A 110 2.44 18.21 -13.77
C GLY A 110 2.16 16.73 -14.10
N SER A 111 1.11 16.16 -13.53
CA SER A 111 0.72 14.77 -13.82
C SER A 111 -0.27 14.75 -14.99
N HIS A 112 0.25 14.43 -16.19
CA HIS A 112 -0.54 14.41 -17.43
C HIS A 112 -0.92 13.00 -17.90
N ASN A 113 -0.36 11.95 -17.28
CA ASN A 113 -0.59 10.57 -17.66
C ASN A 113 -1.16 9.77 -16.49
N ALA A 114 -2.50 9.71 -16.43
CA ALA A 114 -3.21 8.98 -15.40
C ALA A 114 -2.83 7.47 -15.34
N PHE A 115 -2.55 6.87 -16.48
CA PHE A 115 -2.15 5.46 -16.57
C PHE A 115 -0.77 5.22 -15.93
N ALA A 116 0.18 6.12 -16.15
CA ALA A 116 1.51 6.04 -15.55
C ALA A 116 1.43 6.20 -14.01
N GLU A 117 0.65 7.17 -13.52
CA GLU A 117 0.42 7.37 -12.08
C GLU A 117 -0.29 6.17 -11.44
N GLY A 118 -1.28 5.61 -12.12
CA GLY A 118 -1.93 4.37 -11.69
C GLY A 118 -0.96 3.20 -11.61
N GLY A 119 -0.14 3.00 -12.63
CA GLY A 119 0.89 1.96 -12.67
C GLY A 119 1.92 2.12 -11.56
N GLN A 120 2.42 3.34 -11.34
CA GLN A 120 3.33 3.63 -10.24
C GLN A 120 2.70 3.31 -8.88
N ALA A 121 1.46 3.73 -8.64
CA ALA A 121 0.75 3.45 -7.40
C ALA A 121 0.57 1.94 -7.15
N ALA A 122 0.29 1.16 -8.19
CA ALA A 122 0.20 -0.29 -8.10
C ALA A 122 1.55 -0.93 -7.74
N VAL A 123 2.66 -0.48 -8.37
CA VAL A 123 4.03 -0.93 -8.04
C VAL A 123 4.42 -0.54 -6.61
N GLU A 124 4.15 0.68 -6.18
CA GLU A 124 4.38 1.12 -4.80
C GLU A 124 3.60 0.26 -3.80
N GLN A 125 2.39 -0.20 -4.16
CA GLN A 125 1.59 -1.10 -3.33
C GLN A 125 2.26 -2.46 -3.12
N VAL A 126 2.98 -3.00 -4.12
CA VAL A 126 3.77 -4.24 -3.95
C VAL A 126 4.84 -4.04 -2.87
N GLY A 127 5.62 -2.98 -2.96
CA GLY A 127 6.69 -2.69 -2.00
C GLY A 127 6.17 -2.47 -0.58
N TRP A 128 5.26 -1.51 -0.42
CA TRP A 128 4.70 -1.18 0.88
C TRP A 128 3.86 -2.29 1.50
N GLY A 129 3.06 -2.99 0.70
CA GLY A 129 2.26 -4.12 1.15
C GLY A 129 3.13 -5.26 1.68
N THR A 130 4.18 -5.62 0.94
CA THR A 130 5.15 -6.64 1.39
C THR A 130 5.86 -6.24 2.67
N LEU A 131 6.29 -4.97 2.77
CA LEU A 131 6.95 -4.46 3.97
C LEU A 131 6.04 -4.51 5.20
N LEU A 132 4.78 -4.09 5.06
CA LEU A 132 3.81 -4.13 6.16
C LEU A 132 3.47 -5.57 6.57
N ASN A 133 3.31 -6.48 5.62
CA ASN A 133 3.12 -7.90 5.89
C ASN A 133 4.32 -8.48 6.62
N PHE A 134 5.54 -8.13 6.21
CA PHE A 134 6.77 -8.55 6.89
C PHE A 134 6.78 -8.06 8.36
N PHE A 135 6.53 -6.78 8.62
CA PHE A 135 6.43 -6.28 9.98
C PHE A 135 5.33 -6.96 10.79
N THR A 136 4.19 -7.25 10.19
CA THR A 136 3.09 -7.96 10.84
C THR A 136 3.49 -9.38 11.21
N GLU A 137 4.23 -10.06 10.32
CA GLU A 137 4.72 -11.42 10.51
C GLU A 137 5.70 -11.52 11.68
N PHE A 138 6.62 -10.56 11.79
CA PHE A 138 7.68 -10.53 12.80
C PHE A 138 7.35 -9.67 14.04
N SER A 139 6.17 -9.07 14.11
CA SER A 139 5.78 -8.14 15.18
C SER A 139 5.91 -8.72 16.59
N ARG A 140 5.62 -10.03 16.78
CA ARG A 140 5.75 -10.68 18.10
C ARG A 140 7.19 -10.79 18.56
N GLU A 141 8.12 -11.04 17.66
CA GLU A 141 9.55 -11.16 18.00
C GLU A 141 10.16 -9.81 18.27
N ILE A 142 9.76 -8.78 17.52
CA ILE A 142 10.16 -7.39 17.74
C ILE A 142 9.71 -6.94 19.14
N ASN A 143 8.43 -7.14 19.47
CA ASN A 143 7.87 -6.76 20.77
C ASN A 143 8.52 -7.53 21.94
N ARG A 144 8.80 -8.83 21.75
CA ARG A 144 9.47 -9.65 22.78
C ARG A 144 10.91 -9.21 23.05
N LYS A 145 11.65 -8.79 22.01
CA LYS A 145 13.00 -8.26 22.14
C LYS A 145 13.04 -6.88 22.79
N GLN A 146 11.97 -6.09 22.69
CA GLN A 146 11.85 -4.78 23.30
C GLN A 146 11.31 -4.82 24.75
N GLY A 147 11.08 -6.00 25.31
CA GLY A 147 10.61 -6.15 26.69
C GLY A 147 9.19 -5.66 26.96
N VAL A 148 8.41 -5.42 25.92
CA VAL A 148 6.99 -5.05 26.03
C VAL A 148 6.19 -6.34 26.26
N LYS A 149 5.68 -6.50 27.51
CA LYS A 149 4.75 -7.57 27.88
C LYS A 149 3.34 -7.23 27.41
#